data_7d5d494012d99b62b8ac1590ee22502b
#
_entry.id   7d5d494012d99b62b8ac1590ee22502b
#
_cell.length_a   1.000
_cell.length_b   1.000
_cell.length_c   1.000
_cell.angle_alpha   90.00
_cell.angle_beta   90.00
_cell.angle_gamma   90.00
#
_symmetry.space_group_name_H-M   'P 1'
#
loop_
_entity.id
_entity.type
_entity.pdbx_description
1 polymer ?
#
loop_
_entity_poly.entity_id
_entity_poly.type
_entity_poly.pdbx_seq_one_letter_code
_entity_poly.pdbx_strand_id
1 'polypeptide(L)'
;VTRPLALVDGGNADAVLQRLRAALDGSGPAVFPVAPADDALVAADLGQAPNVPDEVALVVQTSGSTGRPKRVALGAEALLASAAASAAAIGGSGQWLLALPAHYIAGANVLVRSIAAGTTPVLLDAAHFDAGAFTDAASRLTADLHFTSLVPAQLARIVDAAEHDDAVLSAARRFTRILLGGQASPPALLDRAAALGLAVTRTYGSSETAGGCVYDGVPIGSTQIAVRDGLVELAGPTLAWGYLDAEERTAAAFVERDGCRWYRTGDLGELAPDGRLRVLGRADNVIISGGVKVSLDAVERAVRALPGLEDAVVVGVRHPQWGEVPAIALPGARDGQRHPQLDDIRAHVGGILGVAARPAVLREFDVLPLLASGKPDRRTIAALLTAQYRA
;
A
#
# COMPACT_ATOMS: atom_id res chain seq x y z
N VAL A 1 9.20 -30.93 -3.14
CA VAL A 1 7.76 -31.24 -3.22
C VAL A 1 7.06 -29.99 -3.75
N THR A 2 6.03 -30.16 -4.57
CA THR A 2 5.23 -29.07 -5.15
C THR A 2 3.74 -29.35 -4.94
N ARG A 3 2.94 -28.29 -4.88
CA ARG A 3 1.48 -28.34 -4.78
C ARG A 3 0.84 -27.56 -5.94
N PRO A 4 -0.41 -27.91 -6.35
CA PRO A 4 -1.13 -27.15 -7.39
C PRO A 4 -1.40 -25.69 -6.98
N LEU A 5 -1.42 -24.78 -7.94
CA LEU A 5 -1.87 -23.39 -7.78
C LEU A 5 -3.27 -23.24 -8.37
N ALA A 6 -4.23 -22.83 -7.56
CA ALA A 6 -5.61 -22.59 -7.99
C ALA A 6 -5.86 -21.08 -8.18
N LEU A 7 -6.27 -20.71 -9.38
CA LEU A 7 -6.81 -19.38 -9.66
C LEU A 7 -8.20 -19.25 -9.02
N VAL A 8 -8.46 -18.10 -8.39
CA VAL A 8 -9.73 -17.78 -7.75
C VAL A 8 -10.11 -16.35 -8.10
N ASP A 9 -11.36 -16.10 -8.42
CA ASP A 9 -11.87 -14.74 -8.60
C ASP A 9 -11.67 -13.93 -7.31
N GLY A 10 -10.79 -12.95 -7.37
CA GLY A 10 -10.45 -12.06 -6.26
C GLY A 10 -11.55 -11.06 -5.88
N GLY A 11 -12.59 -10.95 -6.69
CA GLY A 11 -13.83 -10.23 -6.38
C GLY A 11 -14.77 -11.06 -5.48
N ASN A 12 -14.61 -12.39 -5.44
CA ASN A 12 -15.39 -13.28 -4.60
C ASN A 12 -14.63 -13.61 -3.30
N ALA A 13 -14.75 -12.74 -2.31
CA ALA A 13 -14.04 -12.86 -1.04
C ALA A 13 -14.35 -14.15 -0.27
N ASP A 14 -15.58 -14.68 -0.36
CA ASP A 14 -15.99 -15.94 0.29
C ASP A 14 -15.27 -17.13 -0.36
N ALA A 15 -15.18 -17.17 -1.68
CA ALA A 15 -14.45 -18.21 -2.38
C ALA A 15 -12.94 -18.16 -2.05
N VAL A 16 -12.35 -16.95 -1.98
CA VAL A 16 -10.95 -16.77 -1.56
C VAL A 16 -10.77 -17.25 -0.11
N LEU A 17 -11.66 -16.88 0.82
CA LEU A 17 -11.60 -17.26 2.22
C LEU A 17 -11.60 -18.79 2.39
N GLN A 18 -12.52 -19.49 1.72
CA GLN A 18 -12.64 -20.94 1.80
C GLN A 18 -11.39 -21.65 1.28
N ARG A 19 -10.88 -21.21 0.09
CA ARG A 19 -9.67 -21.78 -0.50
C ARG A 19 -8.44 -21.49 0.34
N LEU A 20 -8.34 -20.26 0.87
CA LEU A 20 -7.21 -19.83 1.67
C LEU A 20 -7.11 -20.62 2.98
N ARG A 21 -8.25 -20.99 3.59
CA ARG A 21 -8.27 -21.86 4.78
C ARG A 21 -7.59 -23.21 4.50
N ALA A 22 -7.99 -23.87 3.42
CA ALA A 22 -7.39 -25.15 3.01
C ALA A 22 -5.94 -25.03 2.55
N ALA A 23 -5.54 -23.87 1.98
CA ALA A 23 -4.15 -23.62 1.61
C ALA A 23 -3.25 -23.42 2.83
N LEU A 24 -3.74 -22.75 3.88
CA LEU A 24 -2.98 -22.48 5.10
C LEU A 24 -2.77 -23.71 5.98
N ASP A 25 -3.74 -24.64 6.01
CA ASP A 25 -3.59 -25.90 6.75
C ASP A 25 -2.93 -27.03 5.92
N GLY A 26 -2.58 -26.77 4.66
CA GLY A 26 -1.91 -27.73 3.78
C GLY A 26 -2.83 -28.75 3.12
N SER A 27 -4.15 -28.71 3.35
CA SER A 27 -5.11 -29.70 2.81
C SER A 27 -5.58 -29.40 1.39
N GLY A 28 -5.30 -28.19 0.86
CA GLY A 28 -5.73 -27.73 -0.47
C GLY A 28 -4.60 -27.14 -1.33
N PRO A 29 -4.87 -26.77 -2.56
CA PRO A 29 -3.93 -26.10 -3.43
C PRO A 29 -3.55 -24.73 -2.88
N ALA A 30 -2.38 -24.18 -3.31
CA ALA A 30 -2.08 -22.77 -3.14
C ALA A 30 -3.12 -21.91 -3.86
N VAL A 31 -3.37 -20.72 -3.36
CA VAL A 31 -4.43 -19.82 -3.89
C VAL A 31 -3.81 -18.63 -4.61
N PHE A 32 -4.32 -18.31 -5.79
CA PHE A 32 -3.99 -17.10 -6.49
C PHE A 32 -5.27 -16.31 -6.77
N PRO A 33 -5.65 -15.35 -5.90
CA PRO A 33 -6.76 -14.47 -6.16
C PRO A 33 -6.39 -13.51 -7.28
N VAL A 34 -7.18 -13.48 -8.34
CA VAL A 34 -6.95 -12.64 -9.53
C VAL A 34 -8.03 -11.58 -9.61
N ALA A 35 -7.67 -10.37 -10.04
CA ALA A 35 -8.68 -9.35 -10.33
C ALA A 35 -9.58 -9.83 -11.49
N PRO A 36 -10.90 -9.63 -11.43
CA PRO A 36 -11.82 -10.12 -12.48
C PRO A 36 -11.44 -9.67 -13.91
N ALA A 37 -10.87 -8.48 -14.06
CA ALA A 37 -10.43 -7.95 -15.33
C ALA A 37 -9.17 -8.65 -15.88
N ASP A 38 -8.38 -9.31 -15.05
CA ASP A 38 -7.08 -9.91 -15.39
C ASP A 38 -7.15 -11.44 -15.53
N ASP A 39 -8.26 -12.07 -15.17
CA ASP A 39 -8.38 -13.52 -15.02
C ASP A 39 -7.98 -14.29 -16.29
N ALA A 40 -8.52 -13.90 -17.45
CA ALA A 40 -8.21 -14.55 -18.73
C ALA A 40 -6.73 -14.38 -19.13
N LEU A 41 -6.13 -13.21 -18.86
CA LEU A 41 -4.73 -12.94 -19.20
C LEU A 41 -3.79 -13.72 -18.29
N VAL A 42 -4.10 -13.78 -16.99
CA VAL A 42 -3.30 -14.52 -16.01
C VAL A 42 -3.39 -16.02 -16.28
N ALA A 43 -4.58 -16.54 -16.58
CA ALA A 43 -4.77 -17.95 -16.93
C ALA A 43 -4.00 -18.34 -18.21
N ALA A 44 -4.00 -17.47 -19.22
CA ALA A 44 -3.25 -17.70 -20.45
C ALA A 44 -1.73 -17.69 -20.23
N ASP A 45 -1.23 -16.81 -19.37
CA ASP A 45 0.20 -16.66 -19.09
C ASP A 45 0.75 -17.80 -18.19
N LEU A 46 -0.07 -18.31 -17.25
CA LEU A 46 0.33 -19.41 -16.37
C LEU A 46 0.27 -20.80 -17.02
N GLY A 47 -0.47 -20.96 -18.13
CA GLY A 47 -0.72 -22.25 -18.74
C GLY A 47 -1.64 -23.16 -17.90
N GLN A 48 -1.63 -24.48 -18.22
CA GLN A 48 -2.50 -25.44 -17.51
C GLN A 48 -1.90 -25.82 -16.14
N ALA A 49 -2.63 -25.51 -15.06
CA ALA A 49 -2.41 -25.94 -13.67
C ALA A 49 -0.94 -25.85 -13.21
N PRO A 50 -0.38 -24.65 -13.04
CA PRO A 50 0.99 -24.50 -12.57
C PRO A 50 1.14 -25.06 -11.16
N ASN A 51 2.31 -25.66 -10.88
CA ASN A 51 2.70 -26.07 -9.53
C ASN A 51 3.59 -24.99 -8.90
N VAL A 52 3.47 -24.85 -7.61
CA VAL A 52 4.31 -23.99 -6.77
C VAL A 52 5.00 -24.84 -5.68
N PRO A 53 6.06 -24.34 -5.04
CA PRO A 53 6.63 -24.99 -3.86
C PRO A 53 5.56 -25.30 -2.80
N ASP A 54 5.69 -26.42 -2.12
CA ASP A 54 4.68 -26.93 -1.19
C ASP A 54 4.39 -25.99 -0.02
N GLU A 55 5.39 -25.20 0.37
CA GLU A 55 5.28 -24.19 1.42
C GLU A 55 4.40 -22.99 1.02
N VAL A 56 4.21 -22.74 -0.29
CA VAL A 56 3.46 -21.60 -0.80
C VAL A 56 1.96 -21.84 -0.61
N ALA A 57 1.29 -20.97 0.13
CA ALA A 57 -0.15 -21.01 0.33
C ALA A 57 -0.90 -19.94 -0.48
N LEU A 58 -0.26 -18.80 -0.74
CA LEU A 58 -0.88 -17.65 -1.43
C LEU A 58 0.09 -17.06 -2.46
N VAL A 59 -0.44 -16.72 -3.62
CA VAL A 59 0.25 -15.90 -4.62
C VAL A 59 -0.50 -14.58 -4.76
N VAL A 60 0.24 -13.48 -4.77
CA VAL A 60 -0.33 -12.13 -4.98
C VAL A 60 0.36 -11.45 -6.15
N GLN A 61 -0.41 -10.95 -7.10
CA GLN A 61 0.11 -10.16 -8.20
C GLN A 61 0.23 -8.69 -7.80
N THR A 62 1.38 -8.08 -8.09
CA THR A 62 1.62 -6.66 -7.85
C THR A 62 2.04 -5.96 -9.13
N SER A 63 1.63 -4.68 -9.28
CA SER A 63 2.11 -3.85 -10.39
C SER A 63 3.60 -3.58 -10.21
N GLY A 64 4.46 -4.22 -11.01
CA GLY A 64 5.89 -3.94 -10.99
C GLY A 64 6.20 -2.53 -11.50
N SER A 65 7.18 -1.84 -10.90
CA SER A 65 7.69 -0.54 -11.37
C SER A 65 8.21 -0.61 -12.83
N THR A 66 8.59 -1.80 -13.29
CA THR A 66 9.05 -2.08 -14.66
C THR A 66 7.93 -2.33 -15.69
N GLY A 67 6.66 -2.24 -15.27
CA GLY A 67 5.49 -2.47 -16.12
C GLY A 67 5.11 -3.95 -16.33
N ARG A 68 5.93 -4.91 -15.87
CA ARG A 68 5.55 -6.32 -15.78
C ARG A 68 5.09 -6.66 -14.38
N PRO A 69 3.89 -7.25 -14.21
CA PRO A 69 3.42 -7.69 -12.90
C PRO A 69 4.41 -8.67 -12.24
N LYS A 70 4.53 -8.57 -10.91
CA LYS A 70 5.29 -9.52 -10.10
C LYS A 70 4.31 -10.44 -9.39
N ARG A 71 4.59 -11.73 -9.36
CA ARG A 71 3.83 -12.73 -8.62
C ARG A 71 4.60 -13.11 -7.36
N VAL A 72 4.19 -12.56 -6.25
CA VAL A 72 4.82 -12.80 -4.93
C VAL A 72 4.24 -14.08 -4.35
N ALA A 73 5.09 -15.06 -4.08
CA ALA A 73 4.73 -16.34 -3.47
C ALA A 73 4.92 -16.28 -1.96
N LEU A 74 3.87 -16.56 -1.20
CA LEU A 74 3.80 -16.45 0.26
C LEU A 74 3.56 -17.82 0.88
N GLY A 75 4.44 -18.22 1.79
CA GLY A 75 4.26 -19.43 2.58
C GLY A 75 3.16 -19.29 3.64
N ALA A 76 2.56 -20.41 4.03
CA ALA A 76 1.58 -20.45 5.11
C ALA A 76 2.17 -19.92 6.43
N GLU A 77 3.40 -20.30 6.76
CA GLU A 77 4.11 -19.82 7.95
C GLU A 77 4.27 -18.32 7.96
N ALA A 78 4.67 -17.70 6.83
CA ALA A 78 4.85 -16.26 6.73
C ALA A 78 3.53 -15.50 6.92
N LEU A 79 2.44 -15.99 6.34
CA LEU A 79 1.10 -15.40 6.48
C LEU A 79 0.59 -15.49 7.93
N LEU A 80 0.75 -16.65 8.57
CA LEU A 80 0.33 -16.86 9.96
C LEU A 80 1.22 -16.09 10.95
N ALA A 81 2.54 -16.00 10.69
CA ALA A 81 3.44 -15.16 11.47
C ALA A 81 3.07 -13.68 11.39
N SER A 82 2.69 -13.19 10.18
CA SER A 82 2.17 -11.84 9.99
C SER A 82 0.87 -11.60 10.76
N ALA A 83 -0.05 -12.56 10.73
CA ALA A 83 -1.31 -12.46 11.47
C ALA A 83 -1.09 -12.41 12.99
N ALA A 84 -0.23 -13.27 13.52
CA ALA A 84 0.10 -13.32 14.94
C ALA A 84 0.81 -12.04 15.42
N ALA A 85 1.83 -11.57 14.67
CA ALA A 85 2.53 -10.33 14.97
C ALA A 85 1.60 -9.12 14.95
N SER A 86 0.70 -9.08 13.96
CA SER A 86 -0.32 -8.02 13.86
C SER A 86 -1.26 -8.05 15.07
N ALA A 87 -1.82 -9.21 15.44
CA ALA A 87 -2.71 -9.35 16.59
C ALA A 87 -2.04 -8.87 17.89
N ALA A 88 -0.80 -9.28 18.13
CA ALA A 88 -0.04 -8.83 19.30
C ALA A 88 0.16 -7.30 19.33
N ALA A 89 0.41 -6.67 18.16
CA ALA A 89 0.66 -5.23 18.05
C ALA A 89 -0.60 -4.36 18.19
N ILE A 90 -1.79 -4.90 17.87
CA ILE A 90 -3.04 -4.12 17.84
C ILE A 90 -3.99 -4.41 19.02
N GLY A 91 -3.55 -5.22 19.98
CA GLY A 91 -4.29 -5.48 21.22
C GLY A 91 -5.06 -6.79 21.24
N GLY A 92 -4.90 -7.67 20.25
CA GLY A 92 -5.49 -9.00 20.26
C GLY A 92 -6.06 -9.47 18.93
N SER A 93 -6.65 -10.66 18.96
CA SER A 93 -7.40 -11.23 17.84
C SER A 93 -8.86 -10.79 17.94
N GLY A 94 -9.53 -10.56 16.81
CA GLY A 94 -10.92 -10.14 16.77
C GLY A 94 -11.55 -10.27 15.39
N GLN A 95 -12.69 -9.66 15.19
CA GLN A 95 -13.43 -9.70 13.94
C GLN A 95 -12.99 -8.57 12.99
N TRP A 96 -12.83 -8.92 11.73
CA TRP A 96 -12.35 -8.00 10.71
C TRP A 96 -13.46 -7.59 9.73
N LEU A 97 -13.45 -6.32 9.34
CA LEU A 97 -14.20 -5.83 8.20
C LEU A 97 -13.27 -5.80 6.98
N LEU A 98 -13.64 -6.49 5.91
CA LEU A 98 -12.93 -6.50 4.64
C LEU A 98 -13.44 -5.36 3.76
N ALA A 99 -12.65 -4.30 3.66
CA ALA A 99 -12.94 -3.12 2.85
C ALA A 99 -11.99 -2.97 1.63
N LEU A 100 -11.13 -3.97 1.42
CA LEU A 100 -10.15 -4.01 0.34
C LEU A 100 -10.29 -5.30 -0.48
N PRO A 101 -10.06 -5.27 -1.80
CA PRO A 101 -10.14 -6.46 -2.62
C PRO A 101 -9.19 -7.58 -2.16
N ALA A 102 -9.67 -8.83 -2.18
CA ALA A 102 -8.93 -9.98 -1.67
C ALA A 102 -7.73 -10.40 -2.56
N HIS A 103 -7.63 -9.91 -3.79
CA HIS A 103 -6.47 -10.12 -4.67
C HIS A 103 -5.28 -9.22 -4.33
N TYR A 104 -5.43 -8.23 -3.46
CA TYR A 104 -4.30 -7.48 -2.88
C TYR A 104 -3.91 -8.04 -1.52
N ILE A 105 -2.62 -7.97 -1.18
CA ILE A 105 -2.10 -8.50 0.09
C ILE A 105 -2.85 -7.93 1.32
N ALA A 106 -3.26 -6.66 1.28
CA ALA A 106 -3.97 -6.04 2.40
C ALA A 106 -5.37 -6.65 2.61
N GLY A 107 -6.11 -6.97 1.54
CA GLY A 107 -7.39 -7.67 1.62
C GLY A 107 -7.22 -9.14 1.99
N ALA A 108 -6.28 -9.85 1.33
CA ALA A 108 -5.97 -11.23 1.66
C ALA A 108 -5.58 -11.40 3.15
N ASN A 109 -4.82 -10.46 3.71
CA ASN A 109 -4.45 -10.48 5.12
C ASN A 109 -5.64 -10.30 6.08
N VAL A 110 -6.69 -9.58 5.69
CA VAL A 110 -7.93 -9.54 6.48
C VAL A 110 -8.53 -10.95 6.58
N LEU A 111 -8.53 -11.70 5.47
CA LEU A 111 -9.01 -13.09 5.45
C LEU A 111 -8.10 -14.03 6.27
N VAL A 112 -6.78 -13.92 6.11
CA VAL A 112 -5.82 -14.72 6.91
C VAL A 112 -5.97 -14.45 8.39
N ARG A 113 -6.08 -13.18 8.80
CA ARG A 113 -6.27 -12.78 10.21
C ARG A 113 -7.60 -13.29 10.76
N SER A 114 -8.67 -13.28 9.95
CA SER A 114 -9.96 -13.85 10.35
C SER A 114 -9.90 -15.35 10.53
N ILE A 115 -9.18 -16.07 9.63
CA ILE A 115 -8.94 -17.52 9.78
C ILE A 115 -8.13 -17.80 11.07
N ALA A 116 -7.03 -17.08 11.29
CA ALA A 116 -6.19 -17.24 12.47
C ALA A 116 -6.91 -16.91 13.78
N ALA A 117 -7.84 -15.94 13.76
CA ALA A 117 -8.66 -15.58 14.90
C ALA A 117 -9.87 -16.50 15.12
N GLY A 118 -10.17 -17.41 14.18
CA GLY A 118 -11.37 -18.24 14.23
C GLY A 118 -12.67 -17.45 14.07
N THR A 119 -12.62 -16.25 13.45
CA THR A 119 -13.78 -15.38 13.23
C THR A 119 -14.22 -15.38 11.77
N THR A 120 -15.48 -15.00 11.52
CA THR A 120 -15.98 -14.75 10.18
C THR A 120 -15.81 -13.26 9.87
N PRO A 121 -15.11 -12.88 8.80
CA PRO A 121 -15.00 -11.46 8.42
C PRO A 121 -16.36 -10.92 7.97
N VAL A 122 -16.60 -9.64 8.22
CA VAL A 122 -17.69 -8.90 7.59
C VAL A 122 -17.19 -8.36 6.25
N LEU A 123 -17.93 -8.62 5.18
CA LEU A 123 -17.57 -8.13 3.84
C LEU A 123 -18.27 -6.80 3.58
N LEU A 124 -17.56 -5.86 2.96
CA LEU A 124 -18.17 -4.63 2.46
C LEU A 124 -18.87 -4.93 1.13
N ASP A 125 -20.17 -4.93 1.12
CA ASP A 125 -21.02 -5.21 -0.06
C ASP A 125 -21.26 -3.91 -0.83
N ALA A 126 -20.24 -3.41 -1.52
CA ALA A 126 -20.38 -2.23 -2.37
C ALA A 126 -19.46 -2.32 -3.58
N ALA A 127 -19.97 -1.94 -4.75
CA ALA A 127 -19.17 -1.84 -5.98
C ALA A 127 -18.05 -0.78 -5.83
N HIS A 128 -18.30 0.24 -5.00
CA HIS A 128 -17.36 1.30 -4.66
C HIS A 128 -17.42 1.57 -3.16
N PHE A 129 -16.26 1.86 -2.58
CA PHE A 129 -16.18 2.24 -1.18
C PHE A 129 -16.85 3.59 -0.94
N ASP A 130 -17.82 3.64 -0.02
CA ASP A 130 -18.42 4.85 0.51
C ASP A 130 -18.66 4.75 2.03
N ALA A 131 -18.91 5.88 2.69
CA ALA A 131 -19.05 5.94 4.14
C ALA A 131 -20.33 5.26 4.65
N GLY A 132 -21.41 5.28 3.88
CA GLY A 132 -22.68 4.61 4.22
C GLY A 132 -22.52 3.09 4.24
N ALA A 133 -22.00 2.52 3.14
CA ALA A 133 -21.71 1.10 3.04
C ALA A 133 -20.72 0.63 4.13
N PHE A 134 -19.73 1.47 4.48
CA PHE A 134 -18.82 1.20 5.59
C PHE A 134 -19.56 1.16 6.94
N THR A 135 -20.47 2.10 7.19
CA THR A 135 -21.27 2.18 8.42
C THR A 135 -22.18 0.96 8.56
N ASP A 136 -22.87 0.57 7.48
CA ASP A 136 -23.71 -0.61 7.45
C ASP A 136 -22.92 -1.89 7.70
N ALA A 137 -21.75 -2.04 7.08
CA ALA A 137 -20.88 -3.17 7.31
C ALA A 137 -20.34 -3.19 8.75
N ALA A 138 -19.93 -2.05 9.31
CA ALA A 138 -19.46 -1.94 10.68
C ALA A 138 -20.54 -2.31 11.70
N SER A 139 -21.83 -2.06 11.40
CA SER A 139 -22.94 -2.45 12.28
C SER A 139 -23.10 -3.96 12.45
N ARG A 140 -22.64 -4.75 11.47
CA ARG A 140 -22.69 -6.23 11.47
C ARG A 140 -21.57 -6.90 12.27
N LEU A 141 -20.60 -6.14 12.76
CA LEU A 141 -19.52 -6.67 13.62
C LEU A 141 -20.09 -6.98 15.02
N THR A 142 -19.80 -8.19 15.52
CA THR A 142 -20.39 -8.74 16.76
C THR A 142 -19.36 -9.16 17.82
N ALA A 143 -18.08 -9.26 17.48
CA ALA A 143 -17.03 -9.59 18.44
C ALA A 143 -16.69 -8.39 19.35
N ASP A 144 -15.91 -8.63 20.42
CA ASP A 144 -15.48 -7.55 21.33
C ASP A 144 -14.43 -6.61 20.69
N LEU A 145 -13.54 -7.17 19.86
CA LEU A 145 -12.49 -6.43 19.17
C LEU A 145 -12.78 -6.37 17.67
N HIS A 146 -12.80 -5.16 17.11
CA HIS A 146 -13.10 -4.91 15.72
C HIS A 146 -11.92 -4.28 15.01
N PHE A 147 -11.61 -4.78 13.81
CA PHE A 147 -10.50 -4.33 13.01
C PHE A 147 -10.88 -4.13 11.55
N THR A 148 -10.18 -3.23 10.88
CA THR A 148 -10.25 -3.10 9.41
C THR A 148 -8.89 -2.64 8.87
N SER A 149 -8.68 -2.83 7.57
CA SER A 149 -7.54 -2.28 6.84
C SER A 149 -8.04 -1.37 5.73
N LEU A 150 -7.50 -0.17 5.67
CA LEU A 150 -7.89 0.87 4.72
C LEU A 150 -6.66 1.43 3.99
N VAL A 151 -6.92 2.05 2.84
CA VAL A 151 -5.97 2.96 2.19
C VAL A 151 -6.31 4.41 2.54
N PRO A 152 -5.37 5.38 2.42
CA PRO A 152 -5.61 6.77 2.79
C PRO A 152 -6.84 7.40 2.15
N ALA A 153 -7.12 7.09 0.87
CA ALA A 153 -8.31 7.60 0.19
C ALA A 153 -9.63 7.12 0.81
N GLN A 154 -9.67 5.89 1.35
CA GLN A 154 -10.84 5.37 2.07
C GLN A 154 -10.98 6.04 3.44
N LEU A 155 -9.88 6.18 4.18
CA LEU A 155 -9.89 6.89 5.46
C LEU A 155 -10.33 8.35 5.29
N ALA A 156 -9.88 9.04 4.24
CA ALA A 156 -10.30 10.41 3.95
C ALA A 156 -11.81 10.52 3.78
N ARG A 157 -12.43 9.60 3.02
CA ARG A 157 -13.90 9.57 2.84
C ARG A 157 -14.65 9.34 4.15
N ILE A 158 -14.11 8.48 5.04
CA ILE A 158 -14.70 8.25 6.37
C ILE A 158 -14.56 9.50 7.22
N VAL A 159 -13.39 10.14 7.25
CA VAL A 159 -13.14 11.35 8.04
C VAL A 159 -14.01 12.50 7.54
N ASP A 160 -14.07 12.73 6.22
CA ASP A 160 -14.91 13.79 5.63
C ASP A 160 -16.40 13.61 5.99
N ALA A 161 -16.90 12.37 5.96
CA ALA A 161 -18.27 12.09 6.34
C ALA A 161 -18.50 12.16 7.87
N ALA A 162 -17.57 11.65 8.67
CA ALA A 162 -17.69 11.61 10.13
C ALA A 162 -17.64 12.99 10.79
N GLU A 163 -17.10 14.02 10.12
CA GLU A 163 -17.16 15.42 10.57
C GLU A 163 -18.56 16.01 10.53
N HIS A 164 -19.49 15.40 9.77
CA HIS A 164 -20.83 15.91 9.53
C HIS A 164 -21.94 14.89 9.80
N ASP A 165 -21.58 13.63 10.12
CA ASP A 165 -22.52 12.53 10.35
C ASP A 165 -22.12 11.69 11.56
N ASP A 166 -22.90 11.81 12.65
CA ASP A 166 -22.65 11.09 13.90
C ASP A 166 -22.78 9.57 13.74
N ALA A 167 -23.55 9.07 12.80
CA ALA A 167 -23.67 7.62 12.55
C ALA A 167 -22.35 7.08 11.96
N VAL A 168 -21.76 7.78 11.00
CA VAL A 168 -20.46 7.42 10.44
C VAL A 168 -19.37 7.52 11.52
N LEU A 169 -19.37 8.59 12.32
CA LEU A 169 -18.42 8.77 13.42
C LEU A 169 -18.53 7.65 14.45
N SER A 170 -19.74 7.33 14.87
CA SER A 170 -20.01 6.22 15.79
C SER A 170 -19.54 4.88 15.24
N ALA A 171 -19.81 4.59 13.99
CA ALA A 171 -19.37 3.37 13.32
C ALA A 171 -17.84 3.28 13.24
N ALA A 172 -17.17 4.37 12.88
CA ALA A 172 -15.71 4.42 12.79
C ALA A 172 -15.02 4.26 14.16
N ARG A 173 -15.60 4.81 15.22
CA ARG A 173 -15.12 4.67 16.61
C ARG A 173 -15.29 3.27 17.19
N ARG A 174 -16.09 2.40 16.59
CA ARG A 174 -16.23 0.99 17.02
C ARG A 174 -14.96 0.18 16.79
N PHE A 175 -14.11 0.61 15.87
CA PHE A 175 -12.89 -0.14 15.56
C PHE A 175 -11.83 0.05 16.65
N THR A 176 -11.39 -1.08 17.22
CA THR A 176 -10.26 -1.14 18.14
C THR A 176 -8.98 -0.62 17.47
N ARG A 177 -8.81 -0.96 16.18
CA ARG A 177 -7.76 -0.40 15.31
C ARG A 177 -8.21 -0.37 13.85
N ILE A 178 -7.82 0.70 13.17
CA ILE A 178 -7.89 0.86 11.72
C ILE A 178 -6.46 0.82 11.20
N LEU A 179 -6.08 -0.23 10.49
CA LEU A 179 -4.77 -0.33 9.87
C LEU A 179 -4.75 0.47 8.58
N LEU A 180 -3.83 1.41 8.47
CA LEU A 180 -3.71 2.31 7.33
C LEU A 180 -2.41 2.05 6.59
N GLY A 181 -2.50 1.65 5.31
CA GLY A 181 -1.31 1.29 4.54
C GLY A 181 -1.46 1.50 3.04
N GLY A 182 -0.51 0.94 2.31
CA GLY A 182 -0.51 0.93 0.84
C GLY A 182 0.15 2.14 0.19
N GLN A 183 0.19 3.28 0.85
CA GLN A 183 0.88 4.51 0.42
C GLN A 183 1.13 5.46 1.60
N ALA A 184 1.91 6.52 1.37
CA ALA A 184 2.12 7.55 2.38
C ALA A 184 0.80 8.25 2.72
N SER A 185 0.56 8.45 4.02
CA SER A 185 -0.64 9.11 4.53
C SER A 185 -0.35 10.59 4.80
N PRO A 186 -1.19 11.52 4.30
CA PRO A 186 -1.06 12.94 4.62
C PRO A 186 -1.14 13.18 6.13
N PRO A 187 -0.21 13.94 6.74
CA PRO A 187 -0.26 14.25 8.16
C PRO A 187 -1.60 14.87 8.58
N ALA A 188 -2.12 15.83 7.81
CA ALA A 188 -3.40 16.48 8.10
C ALA A 188 -4.58 15.49 8.19
N LEU A 189 -4.60 14.44 7.37
CA LEU A 189 -5.62 13.38 7.45
C LEU A 189 -5.51 12.62 8.78
N LEU A 190 -4.28 12.31 9.21
CA LEU A 190 -4.04 11.61 10.47
C LEU A 190 -4.44 12.48 11.68
N ASP A 191 -4.14 13.78 11.63
CA ASP A 191 -4.51 14.73 12.68
C ASP A 191 -6.04 14.86 12.79
N ARG A 192 -6.76 14.95 11.66
CA ARG A 192 -8.23 14.96 11.62
C ARG A 192 -8.81 13.66 12.17
N ALA A 193 -8.29 12.52 11.76
CA ALA A 193 -8.73 11.23 12.26
C ALA A 193 -8.51 11.11 13.79
N ALA A 194 -7.37 11.59 14.29
CA ALA A 194 -7.06 11.62 15.73
C ALA A 194 -8.01 12.57 16.49
N ALA A 195 -8.32 13.75 15.96
CA ALA A 195 -9.28 14.69 16.52
C ALA A 195 -10.69 14.10 16.63
N LEU A 196 -11.07 13.23 15.67
CA LEU A 196 -12.31 12.46 15.70
C LEU A 196 -12.23 11.24 16.63
N GLY A 197 -11.11 10.97 17.30
CA GLY A 197 -10.92 9.84 18.20
C GLY A 197 -10.84 8.48 17.48
N LEU A 198 -10.45 8.45 16.21
CA LEU A 198 -10.28 7.21 15.45
C LEU A 198 -8.92 6.56 15.78
N ALA A 199 -8.95 5.27 16.09
CA ALA A 199 -7.76 4.52 16.48
C ALA A 199 -6.99 4.02 15.22
N VAL A 200 -6.33 4.92 14.51
CA VAL A 200 -5.56 4.63 13.29
C VAL A 200 -4.13 4.20 13.64
N THR A 201 -3.64 3.14 12.97
CA THR A 201 -2.25 2.68 13.03
C THR A 201 -1.70 2.62 11.61
N ARG A 202 -0.63 3.36 11.34
CA ARG A 202 0.04 3.32 10.03
C ARG A 202 0.85 2.05 9.91
N THR A 203 0.75 1.39 8.76
CA THR A 203 1.46 0.15 8.49
C THR A 203 2.42 0.32 7.32
N TYR A 204 3.64 -0.15 7.48
CA TYR A 204 4.63 -0.24 6.41
C TYR A 204 5.02 -1.70 6.17
N GLY A 205 5.09 -2.06 4.91
CA GLY A 205 5.39 -3.38 4.39
C GLY A 205 4.89 -3.51 2.96
N SER A 206 5.05 -4.68 2.40
CA SER A 206 4.69 -4.99 1.01
C SER A 206 4.15 -6.41 0.89
N SER A 207 3.84 -6.87 -0.31
CA SER A 207 3.50 -8.28 -0.54
C SER A 207 4.66 -9.19 -0.16
N GLU A 208 5.89 -8.74 -0.37
CA GLU A 208 7.12 -9.47 -0.08
C GLU A 208 7.38 -9.69 1.43
N THR A 209 6.65 -8.97 2.30
CA THR A 209 6.70 -9.12 3.77
C THR A 209 5.38 -9.63 4.35
N ALA A 210 4.58 -10.35 3.56
CA ALA A 210 3.23 -10.78 3.92
C ALA A 210 2.38 -9.63 4.48
N GLY A 211 2.50 -8.43 3.89
CA GLY A 211 1.84 -7.20 4.30
C GLY A 211 2.64 -6.34 5.27
N GLY A 212 1.96 -5.53 6.08
CA GLY A 212 2.60 -4.64 7.04
C GLY A 212 3.32 -5.38 8.16
N CYS A 213 4.62 -5.10 8.32
CA CYS A 213 5.48 -5.66 9.36
C CYS A 213 6.14 -4.59 10.26
N VAL A 214 5.89 -3.30 9.98
CA VAL A 214 6.29 -2.16 10.81
C VAL A 214 5.06 -1.27 11.03
N TYR A 215 4.70 -1.04 12.30
CA TYR A 215 3.53 -0.26 12.69
C TYR A 215 3.96 1.02 13.38
N ASP A 216 3.52 2.18 12.89
CA ASP A 216 3.94 3.51 13.36
C ASP A 216 5.45 3.67 13.52
N GLY A 217 6.21 3.07 12.61
CA GLY A 217 7.67 3.05 12.61
C GLY A 217 8.31 1.98 13.49
N VAL A 218 7.53 1.21 14.26
CA VAL A 218 8.01 0.15 15.15
C VAL A 218 7.85 -1.21 14.48
N PRO A 219 8.90 -2.06 14.39
CA PRO A 219 8.77 -3.40 13.88
C PRO A 219 7.86 -4.24 14.78
N ILE A 220 7.02 -5.10 14.19
CA ILE A 220 6.12 -5.99 14.93
C ILE A 220 6.63 -7.43 14.93
N GLY A 221 6.29 -8.18 15.97
CA GLY A 221 6.77 -9.55 16.15
C GLY A 221 8.29 -9.63 16.22
N SER A 222 8.88 -10.53 15.43
CA SER A 222 10.33 -10.69 15.30
C SER A 222 10.91 -10.03 14.03
N THR A 223 10.18 -9.09 13.43
CA THR A 223 10.69 -8.31 12.29
C THR A 223 11.92 -7.51 12.68
N GLN A 224 12.97 -7.59 11.87
CA GLN A 224 14.18 -6.81 12.01
C GLN A 224 14.24 -5.77 10.88
N ILE A 225 14.77 -4.60 11.21
CA ILE A 225 14.98 -3.50 10.28
C ILE A 225 16.46 -3.18 10.21
N ALA A 226 16.99 -3.04 9.01
CA ALA A 226 18.30 -2.46 8.77
C ALA A 226 18.18 -1.34 7.74
N VAL A 227 18.98 -0.29 7.90
CA VAL A 227 19.16 0.75 6.90
C VAL A 227 20.62 0.71 6.45
N ARG A 228 20.85 0.35 5.19
CA ARG A 228 22.17 0.22 4.59
C ARG A 228 22.26 1.11 3.37
N ASP A 229 23.24 2.00 3.36
CA ASP A 229 23.40 3.00 2.29
C ASP A 229 22.11 3.79 2.02
N GLY A 230 21.35 4.07 3.08
CA GLY A 230 20.05 4.74 3.02
C GLY A 230 18.89 3.85 2.56
N LEU A 231 19.12 2.58 2.22
CA LEU A 231 18.09 1.63 1.79
C LEU A 231 17.56 0.82 2.97
N VAL A 232 16.25 0.68 3.03
CA VAL A 232 15.55 -0.14 4.03
C VAL A 232 15.63 -1.61 3.63
N GLU A 233 16.05 -2.43 4.55
CA GLU A 233 16.03 -3.88 4.46
C GLU A 233 15.24 -4.44 5.64
N LEU A 234 14.47 -5.49 5.38
CA LEU A 234 13.61 -6.14 6.37
C LEU A 234 13.95 -7.63 6.45
N ALA A 235 13.98 -8.18 7.67
CA ALA A 235 14.15 -9.60 7.92
C ALA A 235 13.11 -10.10 8.91
N GLY A 236 12.88 -11.40 8.92
CA GLY A 236 11.97 -12.06 9.83
C GLY A 236 11.10 -13.13 9.16
N PRO A 237 10.22 -13.78 9.93
CA PRO A 237 9.42 -14.91 9.46
C PRO A 237 8.31 -14.52 8.46
N THR A 238 8.05 -13.22 8.28
CA THR A 238 7.01 -12.73 7.37
C THR A 238 7.46 -12.61 5.92
N LEU A 239 8.73 -12.91 5.61
CA LEU A 239 9.26 -12.77 4.26
C LEU A 239 8.64 -13.79 3.31
N ALA A 240 8.28 -13.31 2.10
CA ALA A 240 7.81 -14.16 1.02
C ALA A 240 8.86 -15.22 0.64
N TRP A 241 8.39 -16.33 0.07
CA TRP A 241 9.26 -17.34 -0.52
C TRP A 241 10.11 -16.72 -1.64
N GLY A 242 9.51 -15.89 -2.48
CA GLY A 242 10.15 -15.17 -3.58
C GLY A 242 9.13 -14.74 -4.63
N TYR A 243 9.61 -14.56 -5.85
CA TYR A 243 8.78 -14.30 -7.01
C TYR A 243 8.66 -15.56 -7.86
N LEU A 244 7.45 -15.93 -8.26
CA LEU A 244 7.23 -17.05 -9.18
C LEU A 244 7.86 -16.73 -10.53
N ASP A 245 8.49 -17.75 -11.12
CA ASP A 245 9.10 -17.70 -12.47
C ASP A 245 10.11 -16.55 -12.65
N ALA A 246 10.78 -16.14 -11.56
CA ALA A 246 11.72 -15.01 -11.56
C ALA A 246 12.85 -15.19 -10.53
N GLU A 247 13.65 -16.25 -10.69
CA GLU A 247 14.75 -16.61 -9.77
C GLU A 247 15.79 -15.49 -9.60
N GLU A 248 16.24 -14.88 -10.71
CA GLU A 248 17.19 -13.78 -10.69
C GLU A 248 16.64 -12.57 -9.88
N ARG A 249 15.35 -12.26 -10.07
CA ARG A 249 14.70 -11.19 -9.32
C ARG A 249 14.56 -11.54 -7.85
N THR A 250 14.27 -12.80 -7.53
CA THR A 250 14.22 -13.30 -6.16
C THR A 250 15.58 -13.16 -5.49
N ALA A 251 16.64 -13.63 -6.12
CA ALA A 251 18.00 -13.52 -5.62
C ALA A 251 18.49 -12.06 -5.44
N ALA A 252 18.05 -11.16 -6.32
CA ALA A 252 18.37 -9.74 -6.19
C ALA A 252 17.61 -9.05 -5.03
N ALA A 253 16.36 -9.46 -4.76
CA ALA A 253 15.51 -8.86 -3.75
C ALA A 253 15.71 -9.48 -2.37
N PHE A 254 15.96 -10.79 -2.29
CA PHE A 254 16.14 -11.52 -1.03
C PHE A 254 17.58 -12.02 -0.94
N VAL A 255 18.32 -11.48 0.02
CA VAL A 255 19.74 -11.75 0.20
C VAL A 255 20.03 -12.38 1.54
N GLU A 256 21.01 -13.31 1.59
CA GLU A 256 21.47 -13.90 2.84
C GLU A 256 22.65 -13.10 3.39
N ARG A 257 22.60 -12.77 4.69
CA ARG A 257 23.71 -12.17 5.44
C ARG A 257 23.71 -12.66 6.88
N ASP A 258 24.86 -13.10 7.34
CA ASP A 258 25.09 -13.56 8.71
C ASP A 258 24.05 -14.64 9.14
N GLY A 259 23.68 -15.52 8.20
CA GLY A 259 22.68 -16.57 8.43
C GLY A 259 21.24 -16.07 8.52
N CYS A 260 20.98 -14.79 8.17
CA CYS A 260 19.67 -14.19 8.14
C CYS A 260 19.28 -13.76 6.72
N ARG A 261 18.03 -14.06 6.35
CA ARG A 261 17.47 -13.67 5.05
C ARG A 261 16.86 -12.28 5.15
N TRP A 262 17.30 -11.36 4.26
CA TRP A 262 16.87 -9.98 4.19
C TRP A 262 16.15 -9.68 2.89
N TYR A 263 15.05 -8.96 2.98
CA TYR A 263 14.35 -8.38 1.83
C TYR A 263 14.80 -6.93 1.62
N ARG A 264 15.33 -6.63 0.44
CA ARG A 264 15.66 -5.27 -0.03
C ARG A 264 14.42 -4.61 -0.57
N THR A 265 13.86 -3.67 0.18
CA THR A 265 12.57 -3.06 -0.16
C THR A 265 12.64 -2.16 -1.40
N GLY A 266 13.82 -1.59 -1.67
CA GLY A 266 14.01 -0.51 -2.64
C GLY A 266 13.50 0.83 -2.12
N ASP A 267 13.11 0.92 -0.86
CA ASP A 267 12.74 2.18 -0.21
C ASP A 267 13.95 2.81 0.48
N LEU A 268 14.02 4.13 0.42
CA LEU A 268 14.93 4.93 1.22
C LEU A 268 14.35 5.15 2.61
N GLY A 269 15.18 5.12 3.63
CA GLY A 269 14.73 5.35 5.00
C GLY A 269 15.87 5.63 5.96
N GLU A 270 15.50 5.96 7.18
CA GLU A 270 16.39 6.20 8.30
C GLU A 270 15.79 5.64 9.59
N LEU A 271 16.62 5.25 10.54
CA LEU A 271 16.20 4.96 11.90
C LEU A 271 16.34 6.23 12.73
N ALA A 272 15.24 6.68 13.30
CA ALA A 272 15.23 7.79 14.24
C ALA A 272 15.98 7.42 15.53
N PRO A 273 16.38 8.39 16.38
CA PRO A 273 17.09 8.12 17.64
C PRO A 273 16.33 7.19 18.60
N ASP A 274 15.01 7.13 18.51
CA ASP A 274 14.15 6.23 19.27
C ASP A 274 13.99 4.83 18.63
N GLY A 275 14.74 4.54 17.56
CA GLY A 275 14.71 3.29 16.81
C GLY A 275 13.57 3.13 15.82
N ARG A 276 12.71 4.13 15.66
CA ARG A 276 11.59 4.09 14.71
C ARG A 276 12.07 4.27 13.27
N LEU A 277 11.53 3.45 12.38
CA LEU A 277 11.75 3.60 10.94
C LEU A 277 10.97 4.81 10.40
N ARG A 278 11.69 5.66 9.68
CA ARG A 278 11.12 6.72 8.83
C ARG A 278 11.40 6.40 7.37
N VAL A 279 10.36 6.09 6.63
CA VAL A 279 10.47 5.86 5.18
C VAL A 279 10.50 7.20 4.47
N LEU A 280 11.53 7.39 3.65
CA LEU A 280 11.81 8.65 2.95
C LEU A 280 11.33 8.65 1.49
N GLY A 281 10.96 7.48 0.94
CA GLY A 281 10.45 7.31 -0.41
C GLY A 281 11.14 6.16 -1.13
N ARG A 282 10.94 6.10 -2.45
CA ARG A 282 11.50 5.06 -3.31
C ARG A 282 12.87 5.45 -3.85
N ALA A 283 13.81 4.52 -3.85
CA ALA A 283 15.12 4.72 -4.47
C ALA A 283 15.06 4.86 -6.00
N ASP A 284 14.03 4.29 -6.63
CA ASP A 284 13.75 4.39 -8.06
C ASP A 284 12.86 5.60 -8.44
N ASN A 285 12.37 6.37 -7.46
CA ASN A 285 11.59 7.60 -7.67
C ASN A 285 12.47 8.86 -7.48
N VAL A 286 13.67 8.81 -8.07
CA VAL A 286 14.66 9.89 -8.04
C VAL A 286 14.96 10.33 -9.47
N ILE A 287 14.97 11.63 -9.70
CA ILE A 287 15.36 12.23 -10.98
C ILE A 287 16.72 12.93 -10.87
N ILE A 288 17.33 13.21 -12.02
CA ILE A 288 18.52 14.07 -12.11
C ILE A 288 18.10 15.40 -12.70
N SER A 289 18.06 16.43 -11.86
CA SER A 289 17.69 17.80 -12.23
C SER A 289 18.92 18.69 -12.13
N GLY A 290 19.41 19.17 -13.26
CA GLY A 290 20.60 20.01 -13.31
C GLY A 290 21.85 19.35 -12.70
N GLY A 291 22.00 18.03 -12.81
CA GLY A 291 23.10 17.26 -12.20
C GLY A 291 22.90 16.89 -10.73
N VAL A 292 21.81 17.32 -10.11
CA VAL A 292 21.48 17.03 -8.71
C VAL A 292 20.45 15.89 -8.64
N LYS A 293 20.67 14.91 -7.74
CA LYS A 293 19.66 13.88 -7.44
C LYS A 293 18.52 14.48 -6.62
N VAL A 294 17.30 14.41 -7.12
CA VAL A 294 16.08 14.92 -6.48
C VAL A 294 15.09 13.80 -6.25
N SER A 295 14.73 13.55 -5.00
CA SER A 295 13.67 12.59 -4.64
C SER A 295 12.31 13.22 -4.90
N LEU A 296 11.54 12.63 -5.82
CA LEU A 296 10.18 13.08 -6.12
C LEU A 296 9.24 12.87 -4.93
N ASP A 297 9.47 11.85 -4.11
CA ASP A 297 8.69 11.62 -2.88
C ASP A 297 8.96 12.71 -1.83
N ALA A 298 10.19 13.24 -1.77
CA ALA A 298 10.51 14.37 -0.89
C ALA A 298 9.82 15.66 -1.39
N VAL A 299 9.83 15.89 -2.71
CA VAL A 299 9.12 17.02 -3.32
C VAL A 299 7.62 16.90 -3.07
N GLU A 300 7.03 15.71 -3.27
CA GLU A 300 5.61 15.47 -3.03
C GLU A 300 5.21 15.73 -1.57
N ARG A 301 6.02 15.29 -0.61
CA ARG A 301 5.76 15.61 0.81
C ARG A 301 5.81 17.11 1.09
N ALA A 302 6.78 17.82 0.53
CA ALA A 302 6.88 19.28 0.70
C ALA A 302 5.68 19.99 0.07
N VAL A 303 5.25 19.57 -1.12
CA VAL A 303 4.06 20.11 -1.81
C VAL A 303 2.80 19.84 -0.99
N ARG A 304 2.58 18.61 -0.53
CA ARG A 304 1.40 18.20 0.25
C ARG A 304 1.30 18.84 1.63
N ALA A 305 2.37 19.45 2.13
CA ALA A 305 2.35 20.23 3.37
C ALA A 305 1.70 21.61 3.19
N LEU A 306 1.47 22.06 1.94
CA LEU A 306 0.80 23.31 1.64
C LEU A 306 -0.73 23.11 1.63
N PRO A 307 -1.51 24.00 2.26
CA PRO A 307 -2.96 23.91 2.26
C PRO A 307 -3.54 23.88 0.83
N GLY A 308 -4.46 22.94 0.60
CA GLY A 308 -5.09 22.73 -0.69
C GLY A 308 -4.30 21.86 -1.67
N LEU A 309 -3.12 21.36 -1.29
CA LEU A 309 -2.28 20.47 -2.10
C LEU A 309 -2.10 19.07 -1.51
N GLU A 310 -2.94 18.67 -0.58
CA GLU A 310 -2.85 17.41 0.17
C GLU A 310 -2.91 16.18 -0.75
N ASP A 311 -3.63 16.31 -1.88
CA ASP A 311 -3.81 15.25 -2.88
C ASP A 311 -2.85 15.36 -4.08
N ALA A 312 -1.85 16.25 -4.01
CA ALA A 312 -0.88 16.43 -5.08
C ALA A 312 -0.09 15.14 -5.37
N VAL A 313 0.15 14.90 -6.65
CA VAL A 313 1.04 13.83 -7.13
C VAL A 313 2.21 14.47 -7.88
N VAL A 314 3.45 14.11 -7.49
CA VAL A 314 4.66 14.64 -8.13
C VAL A 314 5.31 13.55 -8.98
N VAL A 315 5.60 13.89 -10.22
CA VAL A 315 6.27 13.01 -11.18
C VAL A 315 7.46 13.74 -11.83
N GLY A 316 8.41 12.99 -12.37
CA GLY A 316 9.48 13.53 -13.19
C GLY A 316 9.04 13.75 -14.62
N VAL A 317 9.38 14.89 -15.21
CA VAL A 317 9.16 15.20 -16.63
C VAL A 317 10.47 15.66 -17.27
N ARG A 318 10.66 15.37 -18.54
CA ARG A 318 11.87 15.78 -19.28
C ARG A 318 11.91 17.29 -19.48
N HIS A 319 13.09 17.88 -19.23
CA HIS A 319 13.37 19.30 -19.42
C HIS A 319 14.60 19.49 -20.33
N PRO A 320 14.54 20.39 -21.33
CA PRO A 320 15.62 20.54 -22.33
C PRO A 320 17.01 20.89 -21.73
N GLN A 321 17.03 21.69 -20.65
CA GLN A 321 18.26 22.18 -20.03
C GLN A 321 18.67 21.43 -18.77
N TRP A 322 17.69 20.89 -18.00
CA TRP A 322 17.91 20.33 -16.67
C TRP A 322 17.88 18.79 -16.65
N GLY A 323 17.63 18.14 -17.80
CA GLY A 323 17.44 16.71 -17.92
C GLY A 323 16.03 16.29 -17.48
N GLU A 324 15.77 16.20 -16.19
CA GLU A 324 14.45 15.99 -15.62
C GLU A 324 14.13 17.03 -14.55
N VAL A 325 12.86 17.33 -14.38
CA VAL A 325 12.37 18.26 -13.34
C VAL A 325 11.09 17.71 -12.71
N PRO A 326 10.79 18.07 -11.44
CA PRO A 326 9.52 17.71 -10.83
C PRO A 326 8.36 18.45 -11.50
N ALA A 327 7.23 17.74 -11.64
CA ALA A 327 5.96 18.28 -12.13
C ALA A 327 4.82 17.83 -11.21
N ILE A 328 3.87 18.71 -10.94
CA ILE A 328 2.76 18.49 -10.02
C ILE A 328 1.48 18.24 -10.81
N ALA A 329 0.77 17.18 -10.47
CA ALA A 329 -0.59 16.90 -10.86
C ALA A 329 -1.51 17.04 -9.64
N LEU A 330 -2.61 17.76 -9.81
CA LEU A 330 -3.65 17.94 -8.80
C LEU A 330 -4.97 17.39 -9.31
N PRO A 331 -5.83 16.81 -8.45
CA PRO A 331 -7.24 16.68 -8.80
C PRO A 331 -7.86 18.07 -8.93
N GLY A 332 -8.88 18.22 -9.76
CA GLY A 332 -9.59 19.49 -9.96
C GLY A 332 -10.05 20.08 -8.62
N ALA A 333 -10.00 21.40 -8.51
CA ALA A 333 -10.36 22.10 -7.29
C ALA A 333 -11.81 21.77 -6.87
N ARG A 334 -12.00 21.45 -5.60
CA ARG A 334 -13.34 21.38 -5.00
C ARG A 334 -13.93 22.80 -4.94
N ASP A 335 -15.26 22.92 -5.02
CA ASP A 335 -15.95 24.22 -5.02
C ASP A 335 -15.42 25.16 -3.93
N GLY A 336 -14.94 26.34 -4.35
CA GLY A 336 -14.40 27.38 -3.46
C GLY A 336 -12.93 27.21 -3.03
N GLN A 337 -12.25 26.12 -3.38
CA GLN A 337 -10.84 25.89 -3.06
C GLN A 337 -9.93 26.56 -4.12
N ARG A 338 -9.01 27.42 -3.67
CA ARG A 338 -7.97 27.99 -4.54
C ARG A 338 -6.65 27.29 -4.21
N HIS A 339 -6.00 26.75 -5.23
CA HIS A 339 -4.66 26.22 -5.07
C HIS A 339 -3.63 27.37 -5.03
N PRO A 340 -2.54 27.21 -4.26
CA PRO A 340 -1.39 28.13 -4.30
C PRO A 340 -0.83 28.24 -5.71
N GLN A 341 -0.29 29.41 -6.04
CA GLN A 341 0.35 29.62 -7.33
C GLN A 341 1.66 28.84 -7.43
N LEU A 342 2.04 28.44 -8.64
CA LEU A 342 3.25 27.66 -8.88
C LEU A 342 4.51 28.31 -8.29
N ASP A 343 4.61 29.64 -8.32
CA ASP A 343 5.77 30.38 -7.79
C ASP A 343 5.85 30.31 -6.27
N ASP A 344 4.72 30.31 -5.57
CA ASP A 344 4.68 30.11 -4.11
C ASP A 344 5.13 28.69 -3.75
N ILE A 345 4.67 27.69 -4.50
CA ILE A 345 5.09 26.30 -4.34
C ILE A 345 6.58 26.14 -4.61
N ARG A 346 7.11 26.76 -5.66
CA ARG A 346 8.54 26.79 -5.98
C ARG A 346 9.38 27.40 -4.88
N ALA A 347 8.91 28.51 -4.31
CA ALA A 347 9.58 29.17 -3.20
C ALA A 347 9.63 28.24 -1.96
N HIS A 348 8.50 27.65 -1.62
CA HIS A 348 8.40 26.72 -0.49
C HIS A 348 9.29 25.47 -0.68
N VAL A 349 9.14 24.75 -1.78
CA VAL A 349 9.93 23.55 -2.08
C VAL A 349 11.41 23.88 -2.20
N GLY A 350 11.75 24.97 -2.88
CA GLY A 350 13.12 25.43 -3.05
C GLY A 350 13.81 25.82 -1.74
N GLY A 351 13.05 26.34 -0.77
CA GLY A 351 13.54 26.66 0.57
C GLY A 351 13.88 25.43 1.40
N ILE A 352 13.16 24.32 1.19
CA ILE A 352 13.34 23.06 1.95
C ILE A 352 14.35 22.13 1.26
N LEU A 353 14.23 21.95 -0.07
CA LEU A 353 14.94 20.91 -0.82
C LEU A 353 15.96 21.45 -1.84
N GLY A 354 16.09 22.75 -1.94
CA GLY A 354 17.00 23.40 -2.88
C GLY A 354 16.39 23.66 -4.26
N VAL A 355 17.12 24.43 -5.08
CA VAL A 355 16.62 24.97 -6.38
C VAL A 355 16.30 23.85 -7.38
N ALA A 356 17.11 22.78 -7.41
CA ALA A 356 16.92 21.66 -8.32
C ALA A 356 15.60 20.88 -8.09
N ALA A 357 15.02 20.99 -6.89
CA ALA A 357 13.76 20.34 -6.51
C ALA A 357 12.51 21.16 -6.84
N ARG A 358 12.67 22.41 -7.34
CA ARG A 358 11.55 23.28 -7.66
C ARG A 358 10.69 22.69 -8.78
N PRO A 359 9.37 22.55 -8.59
CA PRO A 359 8.49 22.06 -9.64
C PRO A 359 8.47 23.00 -10.86
N ALA A 360 8.55 22.42 -12.06
CA ALA A 360 8.50 23.18 -13.29
C ALA A 360 7.06 23.46 -13.76
N VAL A 361 6.15 22.54 -13.44
CA VAL A 361 4.76 22.54 -13.92
C VAL A 361 3.81 22.18 -12.78
N LEU A 362 2.67 22.84 -12.78
CA LEU A 362 1.47 22.48 -12.00
C LEU A 362 0.31 22.31 -12.98
N ARG A 363 -0.40 21.19 -12.88
CA ARG A 363 -1.61 20.95 -13.68
C ARG A 363 -2.71 20.33 -12.85
N GLU A 364 -3.91 20.84 -13.04
CA GLU A 364 -5.14 20.28 -12.54
C GLU A 364 -5.72 19.28 -13.56
N PHE A 365 -6.28 18.19 -13.06
CA PHE A 365 -6.95 17.15 -13.82
C PHE A 365 -8.38 17.01 -13.27
N ASP A 366 -9.37 16.98 -14.13
CA ASP A 366 -10.76 16.71 -13.72
C ASP A 366 -10.85 15.41 -12.94
N VAL A 367 -10.11 14.40 -13.39
CA VAL A 367 -9.92 13.12 -12.69
C VAL A 367 -8.44 12.73 -12.80
N LEU A 368 -7.77 12.55 -11.67
CA LEU A 368 -6.40 12.01 -11.65
C LEU A 368 -6.39 10.57 -12.14
N PRO A 369 -5.50 10.20 -13.08
CA PRO A 369 -5.31 8.82 -13.49
C PRO A 369 -4.91 7.94 -12.30
N LEU A 370 -5.70 6.88 -12.06
CA LEU A 370 -5.47 5.91 -10.99
C LEU A 370 -5.30 4.51 -11.56
N LEU A 371 -4.46 3.71 -10.92
CA LEU A 371 -4.40 2.26 -11.12
C LEU A 371 -5.64 1.60 -10.51
N ALA A 372 -5.94 0.36 -10.90
CA ALA A 372 -7.02 -0.44 -10.32
C ALA A 372 -6.91 -0.60 -8.78
N SER A 373 -5.70 -0.46 -8.22
CA SER A 373 -5.43 -0.44 -6.77
C SER A 373 -5.83 0.87 -6.07
N GLY A 374 -6.33 1.87 -6.79
CA GLY A 374 -6.62 3.20 -6.26
C GLY A 374 -5.38 4.10 -6.07
N LYS A 375 -4.18 3.62 -6.42
CA LYS A 375 -2.95 4.41 -6.38
C LYS A 375 -2.84 5.30 -7.62
N PRO A 376 -2.21 6.49 -7.53
CA PRO A 376 -1.95 7.32 -8.71
C PRO A 376 -1.15 6.54 -9.78
N ASP A 377 -1.63 6.59 -11.01
CA ASP A 377 -0.88 6.09 -12.18
C ASP A 377 0.17 7.13 -12.59
N ARG A 378 1.29 7.13 -11.88
CA ARG A 378 2.38 8.08 -12.08
C ARG A 378 2.94 8.05 -13.51
N ARG A 379 2.88 6.90 -14.18
CA ARG A 379 3.37 6.74 -15.56
C ARG A 379 2.48 7.48 -16.54
N THR A 380 1.17 7.29 -16.44
CA THR A 380 0.19 8.01 -17.27
C THR A 380 0.22 9.50 -16.96
N ILE A 381 0.30 9.88 -15.68
CA ILE A 381 0.41 11.29 -15.26
C ILE A 381 1.66 11.94 -15.86
N ALA A 382 2.82 11.30 -15.77
CA ALA A 382 4.07 11.81 -16.34
C ALA A 382 4.00 11.99 -17.86
N ALA A 383 3.39 11.02 -18.56
CA ALA A 383 3.19 11.12 -20.01
C ALA A 383 2.32 12.32 -20.40
N LEU A 384 1.20 12.52 -19.69
CA LEU A 384 0.27 13.63 -19.92
C LEU A 384 0.91 15.01 -19.63
N LEU A 385 1.71 15.11 -18.57
CA LEU A 385 2.43 16.34 -18.22
C LEU A 385 3.56 16.63 -19.21
N THR A 386 4.30 15.60 -19.66
CA THR A 386 5.38 15.74 -20.64
C THR A 386 4.87 16.23 -22.01
N ALA A 387 3.73 15.72 -22.46
CA ALA A 387 3.14 16.13 -23.74
C ALA A 387 2.82 17.61 -23.78
N GLN A 388 2.36 18.18 -22.68
CA GLN A 388 1.97 19.58 -22.57
C GLN A 388 3.17 20.53 -22.36
N TYR A 389 4.26 20.03 -21.74
CA TYR A 389 5.47 20.84 -21.52
C TYR A 389 6.27 21.08 -22.81
N ARG A 390 5.96 20.34 -23.89
CA ARG A 390 6.57 20.47 -25.21
C ARG A 390 5.77 21.36 -26.17
N ALA A 391 4.53 21.71 -25.81
CA ALA A 391 3.65 22.58 -26.59
C ALA A 391 3.78 24.04 -26.10
#